data_78f5f1fa6501c6ee75814efdc344ed19
#
_entry.id   78f5f1fa6501c6ee75814efdc344ed19
#
_cell.length_a   1.000
_cell.length_b   1.000
_cell.length_c   1.000
_cell.angle_alpha   90.00
_cell.angle_beta   90.00
_cell.angle_gamma   90.00
#
_symmetry.space_group_name_H-M   'P 1'
#
loop_
_entity.id
_entity.type
_entity.pdbx_description
1 polymer ?
#
loop_
_entity_poly.entity_id
_entity_poly.type
_entity_poly.pdbx_seq_one_letter_code
_entity_poly.pdbx_strand_id
1 'polypeptide(L)'
;MGSAGRVAAHYGTGEGAVVISMRACVLALLLGFAWVTVSAATASKARPNIIVMVADDWGFTDVGSFGSEIATPNLDSLAQQGMRFSNFHVSAECSPTRAMLMTGVDSHRTGVGAMRESVPLEHYGRPGYLTVLNQNVVTISSLLQDGGYRTYAVGKWHVGKEPHNLPPARGFDRSLVQGDSGSDNWVTAQRYMALTDKVYWFEDGKEAVMPKEFYSSEFYVNKTIDYLRMDAKSGKPFYTYLAFQANHIPVQAPRAFIDKYNGVYKDGWTALRAARRDRAAALGLVPKESPMVTMATTTDWSAMTPEQQRYDARRMEVYAAMAEAMDFHVGRLIAYLKESGQFDNTVFVFLSDNGAEASDPYAILSAKLWLAMDYSRDLDKLGAKGGYATIGPSWASAVASPLATYKFYSGEGGVRTPLIISGVPGVQGGAIHSRFAHVKDIAPTLLDLAQVAQPGSTFRGQPVEPITGRSLMSVLQGAAPHAHGPADAIGYELSGNMAIFKGDLKLVKNILPIGDGQWHLYDIVKDPGETRDLQQQLPQEFARMQSDYDAYAKANGVLPMPEGYEPRKQVTINSLLNVYWPMLRLPLLLFGVALVAWWVVRRRNARPSP
;
A
#
# COMPACT_ATOMS: atom_id res chain seq x y z
N MET A 1 89.83 -7.59 -51.43
CA MET A 1 91.10 -7.68 -50.74
C MET A 1 90.83 -8.18 -49.35
N GLY A 2 91.03 -9.30 -49.04
CA GLY A 2 92.06 -10.22 -48.57
C GLY A 2 91.65 -10.63 -47.16
N SER A 3 91.62 -11.70 -46.84
CA SER A 3 92.09 -13.07 -46.77
C SER A 3 92.03 -13.59 -45.34
N ALA A 4 91.34 -14.62 -45.15
CA ALA A 4 91.80 -15.96 -44.75
C ALA A 4 92.46 -16.10 -43.37
N GLY A 5 91.93 -17.05 -42.61
CA GLY A 5 92.63 -17.66 -41.49
C GLY A 5 91.75 -18.73 -40.79
N ARG A 6 91.88 -19.95 -41.31
CA ARG A 6 91.43 -21.18 -40.63
C ARG A 6 92.31 -21.48 -39.40
N VAL A 7 91.73 -21.96 -38.32
CA VAL A 7 92.33 -23.17 -37.61
C VAL A 7 91.18 -23.91 -36.88
N ALA A 8 91.16 -25.21 -37.12
CA ALA A 8 90.29 -26.20 -36.47
C ALA A 8 90.90 -26.70 -35.20
N ALA A 9 90.12 -27.20 -34.27
CA ALA A 9 90.24 -28.55 -33.63
C ALA A 9 89.34 -28.71 -32.38
N HIS A 10 88.60 -29.68 -32.44
CA HIS A 10 88.36 -30.89 -31.68
C HIS A 10 87.50 -30.94 -30.39
N TYR A 11 86.40 -31.64 -30.54
CA TYR A 11 85.77 -32.67 -29.70
C TYR A 11 85.57 -32.43 -28.19
N GLY A 12 84.30 -32.56 -27.73
CA GLY A 12 83.91 -32.88 -26.38
C GLY A 12 82.39 -33.00 -26.27
N THR A 13 81.94 -34.23 -26.34
CA THR A 13 80.57 -34.72 -26.15
C THR A 13 79.94 -34.27 -24.84
N GLY A 14 78.72 -33.71 -24.90
CA GLY A 14 77.94 -33.32 -23.74
C GLY A 14 76.43 -33.16 -24.06
N GLU A 15 75.91 -34.13 -24.84
CA GLU A 15 74.45 -34.25 -25.07
C GLU A 15 73.83 -35.08 -23.97
N GLY A 16 73.39 -34.43 -22.89
CA GLY A 16 72.68 -35.18 -21.82
C GLY A 16 72.06 -34.35 -20.71
N ALA A 17 72.59 -33.12 -20.49
CA ALA A 17 72.20 -32.35 -19.33
C ALA A 17 71.12 -31.23 -19.64
N VAL A 18 70.92 -30.89 -20.94
CA VAL A 18 69.99 -29.76 -21.31
C VAL A 18 68.56 -30.24 -21.47
N VAL A 19 68.29 -31.51 -21.78
CA VAL A 19 66.93 -32.03 -22.03
C VAL A 19 66.15 -32.25 -20.72
N ILE A 20 66.80 -32.49 -19.56
CA ILE A 20 66.13 -32.71 -18.26
C ILE A 20 65.68 -31.37 -17.66
N SER A 21 66.39 -30.26 -17.94
CA SER A 21 66.03 -28.94 -17.41
C SER A 21 64.79 -28.31 -18.13
N MET A 22 64.65 -28.56 -19.44
CA MET A 22 63.47 -28.05 -20.21
C MET A 22 62.18 -28.81 -19.88
N ARG A 23 62.23 -30.07 -19.58
CA ARG A 23 61.03 -30.84 -19.14
C ARG A 23 60.59 -30.47 -17.74
N ALA A 24 61.50 -30.15 -16.84
CA ALA A 24 61.16 -29.67 -15.49
C ALA A 24 60.54 -28.28 -15.48
N CYS A 25 61.00 -27.35 -16.33
CA CYS A 25 60.44 -26.01 -16.47
C CYS A 25 59.06 -26.01 -17.16
N VAL A 26 58.84 -26.88 -18.16
CA VAL A 26 57.49 -27.00 -18.79
C VAL A 26 56.46 -27.65 -17.85
N LEU A 27 56.86 -28.64 -17.02
CA LEU A 27 55.98 -29.21 -16.04
C LEU A 27 55.65 -28.22 -14.90
N ALA A 28 56.61 -27.40 -14.47
CA ALA A 28 56.37 -26.37 -13.44
C ALA A 28 55.46 -25.23 -13.97
N LEU A 29 55.56 -24.85 -15.27
CA LEU A 29 54.69 -23.89 -15.92
C LEU A 29 53.25 -24.47 -16.12
N LEU A 30 53.08 -25.71 -16.47
CA LEU A 30 51.79 -26.36 -16.61
C LEU A 30 51.09 -26.60 -15.26
N LEU A 31 51.82 -26.87 -14.17
CA LEU A 31 51.29 -26.97 -12.82
C LEU A 31 50.99 -25.59 -12.21
N GLY A 32 51.71 -24.52 -12.60
CA GLY A 32 51.42 -23.15 -12.21
C GLY A 32 50.16 -22.58 -12.88
N PHE A 33 49.85 -22.99 -14.12
CA PHE A 33 48.61 -22.59 -14.82
C PHE A 33 47.37 -23.39 -14.36
N ALA A 34 47.53 -24.58 -13.79
CA ALA A 34 46.40 -25.36 -13.24
C ALA A 34 45.88 -24.83 -11.89
N TRP A 35 46.60 -23.92 -11.23
CA TRP A 35 46.18 -23.31 -9.95
C TRP A 35 45.55 -21.90 -10.09
N VAL A 36 45.51 -21.32 -11.29
CA VAL A 36 44.90 -19.99 -11.53
C VAL A 36 43.47 -20.08 -12.09
N THR A 37 42.98 -21.29 -12.39
CA THR A 37 41.61 -21.50 -12.91
C THR A 37 40.60 -21.97 -11.89
N VAL A 38 40.87 -21.85 -10.59
CA VAL A 38 39.86 -22.16 -9.56
C VAL A 38 39.74 -20.96 -8.62
N SER A 39 38.88 -20.07 -8.92
CA SER A 39 37.97 -19.34 -8.05
C SER A 39 37.45 -18.06 -8.73
N ALA A 40 36.82 -18.20 -9.87
CA ALA A 40 35.61 -17.41 -10.06
C ALA A 40 34.48 -18.26 -9.46
N ALA A 41 34.53 -18.51 -8.17
CA ALA A 41 33.31 -18.69 -7.42
C ALA A 41 32.50 -17.42 -7.75
N THR A 42 31.49 -17.54 -8.58
CA THR A 42 30.43 -16.54 -8.66
C THR A 42 30.02 -16.31 -7.22
N ALA A 43 30.51 -15.20 -6.63
CA ALA A 43 30.03 -14.76 -5.33
C ALA A 43 28.52 -14.74 -5.49
N SER A 44 27.82 -15.66 -4.85
CA SER A 44 26.36 -15.67 -4.84
C SER A 44 25.97 -14.27 -4.42
N LYS A 45 25.36 -13.51 -5.36
CA LYS A 45 25.01 -12.12 -5.10
C LYS A 45 24.18 -12.14 -3.83
N ALA A 46 24.61 -11.45 -2.79
CA ALA A 46 23.94 -11.47 -1.50
C ALA A 46 22.48 -11.10 -1.73
N ARG A 47 21.55 -11.91 -1.20
CA ARG A 47 20.12 -11.65 -1.29
C ARG A 47 19.84 -10.27 -0.68
N PRO A 48 19.05 -9.41 -1.35
CA PRO A 48 18.84 -8.05 -0.89
C PRO A 48 17.99 -7.99 0.39
N ASN A 49 18.22 -6.98 1.19
CA ASN A 49 17.22 -6.53 2.16
C ASN A 49 16.02 -5.95 1.42
N ILE A 50 14.85 -6.03 2.01
CA ILE A 50 13.61 -5.58 1.39
C ILE A 50 12.84 -4.70 2.39
N ILE A 51 12.47 -3.50 1.98
CA ILE A 51 11.59 -2.59 2.74
C ILE A 51 10.39 -2.25 1.88
N VAL A 52 9.20 -2.66 2.33
CA VAL A 52 7.92 -2.25 1.76
C VAL A 52 7.34 -1.16 2.64
N MET A 53 7.24 0.05 2.09
CA MET A 53 6.66 1.23 2.72
C MET A 53 5.28 1.48 2.14
N VAL A 54 4.26 1.49 2.99
CA VAL A 54 2.88 1.69 2.59
C VAL A 54 2.38 3.00 3.19
N ALA A 55 2.08 3.98 2.33
CA ALA A 55 1.30 5.15 2.70
C ALA A 55 -0.19 4.78 2.78
N ASP A 56 -0.97 5.56 3.51
CA ASP A 56 -2.40 5.37 3.74
C ASP A 56 -3.16 6.56 3.14
N ASP A 57 -4.04 6.29 2.17
CA ASP A 57 -4.90 7.30 1.55
C ASP A 57 -4.17 8.39 0.71
N TRP A 58 -3.05 8.06 0.05
CA TRP A 58 -2.40 9.02 -0.86
C TRP A 58 -3.01 8.96 -2.26
N GLY A 59 -3.30 10.14 -2.82
CA GLY A 59 -3.70 10.28 -4.21
C GLY A 59 -2.53 9.99 -5.17
N PHE A 60 -2.86 9.76 -6.45
CA PHE A 60 -1.89 9.45 -7.50
C PHE A 60 -0.75 10.45 -7.62
N THR A 61 -1.04 11.73 -7.39
CA THR A 61 -0.06 12.82 -7.54
C THR A 61 0.43 13.38 -6.20
N ASP A 62 0.48 12.60 -5.11
CA ASP A 62 0.93 13.10 -3.81
C ASP A 62 2.45 13.00 -3.58
N VAL A 63 3.18 12.29 -4.44
CA VAL A 63 4.65 12.25 -4.42
C VAL A 63 5.21 13.30 -5.37
N GLY A 64 6.27 14.01 -5.02
CA GLY A 64 6.93 15.01 -5.89
C GLY A 64 7.29 14.46 -7.26
N SER A 65 7.86 13.26 -7.32
CA SER A 65 8.17 12.54 -8.57
C SER A 65 6.94 12.06 -9.36
N PHE A 66 5.72 12.24 -8.82
CA PHE A 66 4.44 12.04 -9.51
C PHE A 66 3.70 13.34 -9.82
N GLY A 67 4.28 14.51 -9.52
CA GLY A 67 3.76 15.83 -9.89
C GLY A 67 3.19 16.63 -8.72
N SER A 68 3.46 16.23 -7.47
CA SER A 68 3.09 17.00 -6.29
C SER A 68 3.89 18.29 -6.13
N GLU A 69 3.30 19.26 -5.44
CA GLU A 69 3.99 20.39 -4.83
C GLU A 69 4.46 20.07 -3.41
N ILE A 70 4.01 18.94 -2.85
CA ILE A 70 4.44 18.47 -1.53
C ILE A 70 5.90 18.04 -1.60
N ALA A 71 6.69 18.48 -0.63
CA ALA A 71 8.10 18.14 -0.58
C ALA A 71 8.29 16.68 -0.10
N THR A 72 8.70 15.80 -1.02
CA THR A 72 9.00 14.39 -0.73
C THR A 72 10.40 13.99 -1.23
N PRO A 73 11.48 14.71 -0.84
CA PRO A 73 12.80 14.56 -1.43
C PRO A 73 13.40 13.15 -1.24
N ASN A 74 13.03 12.43 -0.19
CA ASN A 74 13.55 11.09 0.07
C ASN A 74 12.90 10.04 -0.85
N LEU A 75 11.58 10.09 -1.02
CA LEU A 75 10.85 9.26 -1.99
C LEU A 75 11.22 9.62 -3.42
N ASP A 76 11.42 10.90 -3.73
CA ASP A 76 11.86 11.37 -5.04
C ASP A 76 13.27 10.86 -5.38
N SER A 77 14.17 10.80 -4.40
CA SER A 77 15.49 10.20 -4.57
C SER A 77 15.42 8.70 -4.86
N LEU A 78 14.53 7.97 -4.18
CA LEU A 78 14.28 6.55 -4.50
C LEU A 78 13.70 6.38 -5.91
N ALA A 79 12.78 7.25 -6.32
CA ALA A 79 12.21 7.25 -7.68
C ALA A 79 13.26 7.52 -8.77
N GLN A 80 14.19 8.44 -8.50
CA GLN A 80 15.30 8.74 -9.40
C GLN A 80 16.30 7.58 -9.55
N GLN A 81 16.47 6.77 -8.50
CA GLN A 81 17.35 5.60 -8.49
C GLN A 81 16.65 4.33 -8.97
N GLY A 82 15.33 4.32 -9.03
CA GLY A 82 14.49 3.17 -9.34
C GLY A 82 13.56 3.39 -10.52
N MET A 83 12.45 2.67 -10.50
CA MET A 83 11.39 2.73 -11.51
C MET A 83 10.08 3.21 -10.87
N ARG A 84 9.40 4.14 -11.54
CA ARG A 84 8.03 4.57 -11.21
C ARG A 84 7.04 3.81 -12.07
N PHE A 85 5.94 3.38 -11.48
CA PHE A 85 4.84 2.73 -12.20
C PHE A 85 3.67 3.71 -12.29
N SER A 86 3.38 4.20 -13.48
CA SER A 86 2.33 5.18 -13.69
C SER A 86 0.95 4.56 -13.92
N ASN A 87 0.86 3.24 -14.01
CA ASN A 87 -0.38 2.48 -14.23
C ASN A 87 -0.46 1.28 -13.26
N PHE A 88 -0.23 1.57 -11.97
CA PHE A 88 -0.27 0.59 -10.89
C PHE A 88 -1.59 0.68 -10.12
N HIS A 89 -2.24 -0.47 -9.91
CA HIS A 89 -3.57 -0.57 -9.33
C HIS A 89 -3.59 -1.34 -8.02
N VAL A 90 -4.45 -0.88 -7.13
CA VAL A 90 -4.71 -1.43 -5.80
C VAL A 90 -6.22 -1.61 -5.60
N SER A 91 -6.68 -2.01 -4.43
CA SER A 91 -8.09 -1.87 -4.05
C SER A 91 -8.40 -0.41 -3.66
N ALA A 92 -9.65 0.01 -3.80
CA ALA A 92 -10.08 1.33 -3.31
C ALA A 92 -10.37 1.35 -1.79
N GLU A 93 -9.94 0.32 -1.06
CA GLU A 93 -9.97 0.24 0.42
C GLU A 93 -8.69 -0.38 0.98
N CYS A 94 -8.32 0.02 2.20
CA CYS A 94 -7.06 -0.34 2.86
C CYS A 94 -6.89 -1.86 3.05
N SER A 95 -7.84 -2.53 3.74
CA SER A 95 -7.64 -3.93 4.14
C SER A 95 -7.59 -4.91 2.96
N PRO A 96 -8.40 -4.80 1.89
CA PRO A 96 -8.27 -5.63 0.70
C PRO A 96 -6.91 -5.46 0.01
N THR A 97 -6.42 -4.21 -0.13
CA THR A 97 -5.08 -3.96 -0.69
C THR A 97 -3.99 -4.60 0.16
N ARG A 98 -4.04 -4.42 1.48
CA ARG A 98 -3.04 -4.98 2.41
C ARG A 98 -3.05 -6.50 2.38
N ALA A 99 -4.22 -7.13 2.28
CA ALA A 99 -4.36 -8.58 2.12
C ALA A 99 -3.70 -9.07 0.82
N MET A 100 -3.99 -8.42 -0.32
CA MET A 100 -3.39 -8.73 -1.62
C MET A 100 -1.88 -8.49 -1.65
N LEU A 101 -1.39 -7.39 -1.06
CA LEU A 101 0.03 -7.05 -0.95
C LEU A 101 0.81 -8.13 -0.18
N MET A 102 0.25 -8.58 0.95
CA MET A 102 0.92 -9.55 1.81
C MET A 102 0.88 -10.98 1.29
N THR A 103 -0.05 -11.32 0.38
CA THR A 103 -0.27 -12.71 -0.05
C THR A 103 -0.05 -12.95 -1.54
N GLY A 104 -0.19 -11.90 -2.37
CA GLY A 104 -0.22 -12.04 -3.84
C GLY A 104 -1.49 -12.71 -4.36
N VAL A 105 -2.54 -12.83 -3.55
CA VAL A 105 -3.81 -13.50 -3.87
C VAL A 105 -4.94 -12.47 -3.97
N ASP A 106 -5.91 -12.69 -4.86
CA ASP A 106 -7.09 -11.82 -5.00
C ASP A 106 -7.85 -11.63 -3.68
N SER A 107 -8.35 -10.42 -3.41
CA SER A 107 -8.90 -9.99 -2.13
C SER A 107 -9.98 -10.92 -1.57
N HIS A 108 -10.96 -11.33 -2.37
CA HIS A 108 -12.03 -12.24 -1.92
C HIS A 108 -11.49 -13.64 -1.55
N ARG A 109 -10.48 -14.14 -2.26
CA ARG A 109 -9.84 -15.42 -1.93
C ARG A 109 -9.03 -15.34 -0.64
N THR A 110 -8.58 -14.14 -0.25
CA THR A 110 -7.92 -13.93 1.06
C THR A 110 -8.89 -13.88 2.24
N GLY A 111 -10.20 -13.80 1.99
CA GLY A 111 -11.23 -13.53 3.00
C GLY A 111 -11.49 -12.06 3.28
N VAL A 112 -10.79 -11.15 2.59
CA VAL A 112 -10.83 -9.69 2.80
C VAL A 112 -11.31 -9.01 1.51
N GLY A 113 -12.54 -9.33 1.07
CA GLY A 113 -13.17 -8.70 -0.10
C GLY A 113 -13.55 -7.23 0.13
N ALA A 114 -13.81 -6.84 1.38
CA ALA A 114 -14.10 -5.47 1.79
C ALA A 114 -13.69 -5.23 3.24
N MET A 115 -13.66 -3.96 3.67
CA MET A 115 -13.46 -3.61 5.09
C MET A 115 -14.67 -4.05 5.93
N ARG A 116 -14.40 -4.40 7.20
CA ARG A 116 -15.44 -4.83 8.15
C ARG A 116 -16.61 -3.84 8.23
N GLU A 117 -16.31 -2.58 8.14
CA GLU A 117 -17.26 -1.49 8.27
C GLU A 117 -18.24 -1.42 7.09
N SER A 118 -17.84 -1.86 5.90
CA SER A 118 -18.64 -1.78 4.67
C SER A 118 -19.34 -3.08 4.28
N VAL A 119 -18.97 -4.24 4.86
CA VAL A 119 -19.59 -5.54 4.53
C VAL A 119 -21.06 -5.58 4.95
N PRO A 120 -22.00 -5.91 4.03
CA PRO A 120 -23.39 -6.12 4.37
C PRO A 120 -23.58 -7.37 5.26
N LEU A 121 -24.60 -7.35 6.11
CA LEU A 121 -24.84 -8.42 7.09
C LEU A 121 -25.03 -9.80 6.42
N GLU A 122 -25.62 -9.84 5.23
CA GLU A 122 -25.85 -11.04 4.44
C GLU A 122 -24.55 -11.71 3.94
N HIS A 123 -23.49 -10.91 3.77
CA HIS A 123 -22.18 -11.39 3.35
C HIS A 123 -21.26 -11.73 4.54
N TYR A 124 -21.54 -11.17 5.71
CA TYR A 124 -20.66 -11.30 6.87
C TYR A 124 -20.40 -12.77 7.22
N GLY A 125 -19.11 -13.15 7.34
CA GLY A 125 -18.69 -14.52 7.63
C GLY A 125 -18.70 -15.47 6.44
N ARG A 126 -19.09 -15.05 5.23
CA ARG A 126 -18.89 -15.83 4.01
C ARG A 126 -17.40 -15.88 3.64
N PRO A 127 -16.92 -16.90 2.92
CA PRO A 127 -15.48 -17.09 2.66
C PRO A 127 -14.74 -15.86 2.13
N GLY A 128 -15.32 -15.12 1.19
CA GLY A 128 -14.75 -13.88 0.64
C GLY A 128 -14.91 -12.65 1.53
N TYR A 129 -15.66 -12.73 2.63
CA TYR A 129 -16.10 -11.62 3.47
C TYR A 129 -15.89 -11.89 4.96
N LEU A 130 -14.79 -12.56 5.30
CA LEU A 130 -14.37 -12.78 6.69
C LEU A 130 -13.87 -11.49 7.35
N THR A 131 -13.49 -10.50 6.53
CA THR A 131 -12.89 -9.20 6.93
C THR A 131 -11.54 -9.33 7.65
N VAL A 132 -10.98 -10.53 7.63
CA VAL A 132 -9.65 -10.88 8.16
C VAL A 132 -8.99 -11.89 7.22
N LEU A 133 -7.66 -11.98 7.24
CA LEU A 133 -6.95 -13.00 6.47
C LEU A 133 -7.40 -14.40 6.89
N ASN A 134 -7.88 -15.18 5.93
CA ASN A 134 -8.21 -16.58 6.19
C ASN A 134 -6.96 -17.44 6.45
N GLN A 135 -7.14 -18.69 6.86
CA GLN A 135 -6.03 -19.56 7.24
C GLN A 135 -5.40 -20.30 6.03
N ASN A 136 -6.05 -20.29 4.88
CA ASN A 136 -5.59 -20.94 3.67
C ASN A 136 -4.80 -20.01 2.73
N VAL A 137 -4.42 -18.80 3.17
CA VAL A 137 -3.45 -17.95 2.45
C VAL A 137 -2.13 -17.88 3.20
N VAL A 138 -1.05 -17.91 2.45
CA VAL A 138 0.32 -17.75 2.98
C VAL A 138 0.78 -16.33 2.74
N THR A 139 1.30 -15.70 3.79
CA THR A 139 1.91 -14.37 3.66
C THR A 139 3.33 -14.46 3.13
N ILE A 140 3.73 -13.46 2.37
CA ILE A 140 5.12 -13.32 1.90
C ILE A 140 6.13 -13.33 3.06
N SER A 141 5.77 -12.77 4.21
CA SER A 141 6.60 -12.80 5.42
C SER A 141 6.87 -14.22 5.89
N SER A 142 5.87 -15.13 5.86
CA SER A 142 6.07 -16.53 6.20
C SER A 142 7.03 -17.23 5.23
N LEU A 143 6.90 -16.95 3.93
CA LEU A 143 7.78 -17.52 2.90
C LEU A 143 9.21 -16.98 3.02
N LEU A 144 9.37 -15.68 3.25
CA LEU A 144 10.68 -15.06 3.44
C LEU A 144 11.35 -15.52 4.74
N GLN A 145 10.58 -15.69 5.83
CA GLN A 145 11.08 -16.24 7.09
C GLN A 145 11.62 -17.66 6.90
N ASP A 146 10.86 -18.54 6.23
CA ASP A 146 11.32 -19.90 5.85
C ASP A 146 12.53 -19.84 4.91
N GLY A 147 12.59 -18.81 4.05
CA GLY A 147 13.74 -18.50 3.21
C GLY A 147 14.95 -17.94 3.96
N GLY A 148 14.89 -17.78 5.27
CA GLY A 148 15.99 -17.33 6.13
C GLY A 148 16.14 -15.83 6.29
N TYR A 149 15.15 -15.04 5.90
CA TYR A 149 15.08 -13.61 6.21
C TYR A 149 14.72 -13.37 7.68
N ARG A 150 15.16 -12.25 8.23
CA ARG A 150 14.54 -11.62 9.39
C ARG A 150 13.34 -10.80 8.92
N THR A 151 12.24 -10.86 9.66
CA THR A 151 10.97 -10.29 9.20
C THR A 151 10.36 -9.37 10.25
N TYR A 152 10.02 -8.14 9.84
CA TYR A 152 9.53 -7.08 10.74
C TYR A 152 8.26 -6.44 10.21
N ALA A 153 7.27 -6.20 11.10
CA ALA A 153 6.05 -5.44 10.80
C ALA A 153 5.92 -4.27 11.75
N VAL A 154 5.77 -3.05 11.22
CA VAL A 154 5.57 -1.84 12.02
C VAL A 154 4.48 -0.98 11.41
N GLY A 155 3.54 -0.51 12.24
CA GLY A 155 2.49 0.43 11.86
C GLY A 155 1.11 -0.21 11.63
N LYS A 156 0.34 0.26 10.66
CA LYS A 156 -1.04 -0.19 10.41
C LYS A 156 -1.06 -1.63 9.88
N TRP A 157 -1.88 -2.49 10.52
CA TRP A 157 -2.05 -3.89 10.15
C TRP A 157 -3.32 -4.15 9.34
N HIS A 158 -4.47 -3.96 9.94
CA HIS A 158 -5.82 -3.92 9.35
C HIS A 158 -6.26 -5.19 8.57
N VAL A 159 -5.76 -6.37 8.95
CA VAL A 159 -6.15 -7.66 8.33
C VAL A 159 -6.47 -8.75 9.36
N GLY A 160 -6.87 -8.33 10.55
CA GLY A 160 -7.32 -9.18 11.64
C GLY A 160 -6.57 -8.96 12.95
N LYS A 161 -7.29 -9.17 14.07
CA LYS A 161 -6.80 -8.93 15.46
C LYS A 161 -6.74 -10.17 16.31
N GLU A 162 -7.30 -11.27 15.82
CA GLU A 162 -7.24 -12.54 16.55
C GLU A 162 -5.81 -13.08 16.55
N PRO A 163 -5.39 -13.84 17.57
CA PRO A 163 -4.01 -14.30 17.70
C PRO A 163 -3.43 -14.96 16.45
N HIS A 164 -4.25 -15.72 15.71
CA HIS A 164 -3.86 -16.40 14.47
C HIS A 164 -3.79 -15.46 13.25
N ASN A 165 -4.25 -14.22 13.38
CA ASN A 165 -4.16 -13.19 12.33
C ASN A 165 -3.09 -12.13 12.61
N LEU A 166 -2.53 -12.10 13.83
CA LEU A 166 -1.48 -11.15 14.20
C LEU A 166 -0.14 -11.48 13.52
N PRO A 167 0.75 -10.50 13.34
CA PRO A 167 1.99 -10.65 12.59
C PRO A 167 2.85 -11.88 12.95
N PRO A 168 3.06 -12.27 14.22
CA PRO A 168 3.87 -13.48 14.51
C PRO A 168 3.29 -14.76 13.93
N ALA A 169 1.95 -14.91 13.92
CA ALA A 169 1.30 -16.06 13.29
C ALA A 169 1.33 -16.00 11.76
N ARG A 170 1.74 -14.87 11.20
CA ARG A 170 1.85 -14.59 9.77
C ARG A 170 3.31 -14.40 9.31
N GLY A 171 4.27 -14.95 10.08
CA GLY A 171 5.67 -15.04 9.69
C GLY A 171 6.51 -13.79 9.92
N PHE A 172 6.17 -12.98 10.93
CA PHE A 172 7.02 -11.88 11.38
C PHE A 172 7.73 -12.23 12.69
N ASP A 173 9.07 -12.08 12.71
CA ASP A 173 9.89 -12.31 13.89
C ASP A 173 9.64 -11.28 14.97
N ARG A 174 9.47 -10.02 14.57
CA ARG A 174 9.14 -8.89 15.46
C ARG A 174 8.07 -8.02 14.84
N SER A 175 7.22 -7.48 15.67
CA SER A 175 6.16 -6.60 15.20
C SER A 175 5.71 -5.61 16.27
N LEU A 176 5.35 -4.40 15.83
CA LEU A 176 4.55 -3.44 16.60
C LEU A 176 3.51 -2.84 15.67
N VAL A 177 2.25 -3.21 15.86
CA VAL A 177 1.19 -2.86 14.91
C VAL A 177 -0.06 -2.29 15.57
N GLN A 178 -0.70 -1.36 14.85
CA GLN A 178 -2.05 -0.91 15.11
C GLN A 178 -3.04 -1.84 14.36
N GLY A 179 -3.95 -2.46 15.09
CA GLY A 179 -4.73 -3.60 14.58
C GLY A 179 -5.88 -3.25 13.65
N ASP A 180 -6.39 -2.02 13.71
CA ASP A 180 -7.59 -1.57 13.01
C ASP A 180 -7.29 -0.63 11.82
N SER A 181 -8.33 0.10 11.38
CA SER A 181 -8.26 1.05 10.27
C SER A 181 -7.34 2.25 10.55
N GLY A 182 -7.28 2.73 11.79
CA GLY A 182 -6.45 3.88 12.17
C GLY A 182 -6.66 4.31 13.61
N SER A 183 -5.90 5.33 14.02
CA SER A 183 -5.98 5.98 15.34
C SER A 183 -5.58 7.44 15.22
N ASP A 184 -5.72 8.20 16.33
CA ASP A 184 -5.12 9.53 16.41
C ASP A 184 -3.59 9.45 16.27
N ASN A 185 -2.98 10.44 15.61
CA ASN A 185 -1.54 10.45 15.33
C ASN A 185 -0.69 10.99 16.50
N TRP A 186 -1.33 11.53 17.54
CA TRP A 186 -0.67 12.12 18.72
C TRP A 186 -0.97 11.36 20.01
N VAL A 187 -2.11 10.66 20.08
CA VAL A 187 -2.58 10.00 21.31
C VAL A 187 -2.94 8.56 21.02
N THR A 188 -2.11 7.65 21.48
CA THR A 188 -2.20 6.20 21.16
C THR A 188 -3.51 5.53 21.57
N ALA A 189 -4.20 6.04 22.59
CA ALA A 189 -5.48 5.51 23.04
C ALA A 189 -6.69 6.21 22.40
N GLN A 190 -6.47 7.27 21.60
CA GLN A 190 -7.55 8.07 21.04
C GLN A 190 -8.06 7.45 19.73
N ARG A 191 -9.33 7.08 19.71
CA ARG A 191 -10.02 6.63 18.50
C ARG A 191 -10.25 7.81 17.56
N TYR A 192 -10.14 7.56 16.27
CA TYR A 192 -10.40 8.57 15.25
C TYR A 192 -11.86 8.62 14.82
N MET A 193 -12.60 7.53 15.02
CA MET A 193 -14.04 7.38 14.77
C MET A 193 -14.61 6.30 15.69
N ALA A 194 -15.94 6.24 15.80
CA ALA A 194 -16.66 5.22 16.56
C ALA A 194 -16.85 3.91 15.78
N LEU A 195 -15.79 3.39 15.18
CA LEU A 195 -15.81 2.12 14.43
C LEU A 195 -15.38 0.92 15.29
N THR A 196 -14.63 1.18 16.36
CA THR A 196 -14.18 0.18 17.34
C THR A 196 -14.43 0.68 18.76
N ASP A 197 -14.43 -0.20 19.74
CA ASP A 197 -14.59 0.12 21.17
C ASP A 197 -13.36 0.81 21.76
N LYS A 198 -12.14 0.43 21.32
CA LYS A 198 -10.85 1.05 21.70
C LYS A 198 -9.88 1.00 20.52
N VAL A 199 -8.73 1.64 20.67
CA VAL A 199 -7.58 1.45 19.75
C VAL A 199 -6.80 0.21 20.20
N TYR A 200 -6.52 -0.68 19.27
CA TYR A 200 -5.80 -1.92 19.52
C TYR A 200 -4.36 -1.83 19.01
N TRP A 201 -3.41 -1.98 19.93
CA TRP A 201 -1.99 -2.06 19.64
C TRP A 201 -1.44 -3.40 20.06
N PHE A 202 -0.60 -4.00 19.21
CA PHE A 202 0.02 -5.28 19.48
C PHE A 202 1.53 -5.22 19.25
N GLU A 203 2.31 -5.73 20.21
CA GLU A 203 3.74 -5.99 20.05
C GLU A 203 3.99 -7.48 20.16
N ASP A 204 4.59 -8.07 19.12
CA ASP A 204 4.89 -9.51 19.03
C ASP A 204 3.69 -10.41 19.39
N GLY A 205 2.51 -10.05 18.90
CA GLY A 205 1.26 -10.81 19.09
C GLY A 205 0.56 -10.63 20.44
N LYS A 206 1.06 -9.75 21.30
CA LYS A 206 0.47 -9.41 22.59
C LYS A 206 -0.02 -7.96 22.59
N GLU A 207 -1.04 -7.67 23.40
CA GLU A 207 -1.47 -6.28 23.59
C GLU A 207 -0.30 -5.44 24.10
N ALA A 208 0.00 -4.34 23.38
CA ALA A 208 1.17 -3.51 23.64
C ALA A 208 0.86 -2.42 24.68
N VAL A 209 1.84 -2.15 25.53
CA VAL A 209 1.85 -0.95 26.36
C VAL A 209 2.47 0.19 25.56
N MET A 210 1.64 1.14 25.15
CA MET A 210 2.04 2.26 24.31
C MET A 210 2.33 3.51 25.13
N PRO A 211 3.24 4.40 24.67
CA PRO A 211 3.37 5.73 25.24
C PRO A 211 2.05 6.49 25.08
N LYS A 212 1.71 7.34 26.05
CA LYS A 212 0.46 8.13 25.98
C LYS A 212 0.47 9.11 24.82
N GLU A 213 1.63 9.61 24.46
CA GLU A 213 1.85 10.59 23.41
C GLU A 213 2.94 10.09 22.47
N PHE A 214 2.76 10.30 21.19
CA PHE A 214 3.70 9.95 20.14
C PHE A 214 3.37 10.80 18.89
N TYR A 215 4.19 10.71 17.85
CA TYR A 215 3.80 11.05 16.50
C TYR A 215 3.98 9.82 15.63
N SER A 216 2.91 9.35 14.99
CA SER A 216 2.86 8.03 14.37
C SER A 216 4.01 7.75 13.41
N SER A 217 4.27 8.64 12.43
CA SER A 217 5.34 8.45 11.43
C SER A 217 6.74 8.40 12.06
N GLU A 218 7.01 9.25 13.06
CA GLU A 218 8.27 9.23 13.81
C GLU A 218 8.44 7.92 14.59
N PHE A 219 7.40 7.55 15.31
CA PHE A 219 7.41 6.37 16.17
C PHE A 219 7.62 5.08 15.38
N TYR A 220 6.95 4.94 14.22
CA TYR A 220 7.10 3.76 13.37
C TYR A 220 8.51 3.63 12.79
N VAL A 221 9.09 4.73 12.35
CA VAL A 221 10.47 4.71 11.85
C VAL A 221 11.47 4.42 12.96
N ASN A 222 11.31 5.01 14.14
CA ASN A 222 12.16 4.72 15.31
C ASN A 222 12.10 3.22 15.64
N LYS A 223 10.90 2.64 15.73
CA LYS A 223 10.72 1.22 16.04
C LYS A 223 11.31 0.31 14.96
N THR A 224 11.18 0.69 13.68
CA THR A 224 11.81 -0.02 12.58
C THR A 224 13.33 -0.04 12.71
N ILE A 225 13.94 1.13 12.96
CA ILE A 225 15.39 1.25 13.17
C ILE A 225 15.85 0.41 14.37
N ASP A 226 15.07 0.39 15.46
CA ASP A 226 15.39 -0.41 16.64
C ASP A 226 15.41 -1.91 16.31
N TYR A 227 14.43 -2.42 15.57
CA TYR A 227 14.42 -3.82 15.13
C TYR A 227 15.61 -4.16 14.23
N LEU A 228 15.94 -3.27 13.28
CA LEU A 228 17.10 -3.46 12.40
C LEU A 228 18.43 -3.46 13.20
N ARG A 229 18.56 -2.62 14.21
CA ARG A 229 19.74 -2.58 15.11
C ARG A 229 19.91 -3.84 15.93
N MET A 230 18.80 -4.41 16.43
CA MET A 230 18.85 -5.62 17.25
C MET A 230 19.45 -6.80 16.48
N ASP A 231 19.17 -6.91 15.19
CA ASP A 231 19.61 -8.01 14.33
C ASP A 231 20.80 -7.67 13.41
N ALA A 232 21.41 -6.49 13.56
CA ALA A 232 22.49 -6.00 12.69
C ALA A 232 23.69 -6.98 12.57
N LYS A 233 23.93 -7.78 13.61
CA LYS A 233 25.05 -8.77 13.65
C LYS A 233 24.62 -10.15 13.14
N SER A 234 23.37 -10.35 12.74
CA SER A 234 22.88 -11.69 12.32
C SER A 234 23.45 -12.16 10.99
N GLY A 235 23.92 -11.25 10.13
CA GLY A 235 24.36 -11.53 8.77
C GLY A 235 23.24 -11.98 7.82
N LYS A 236 21.97 -12.02 8.29
CA LYS A 236 20.81 -12.41 7.49
C LYS A 236 20.22 -11.20 6.80
N PRO A 237 19.67 -11.35 5.57
CA PRO A 237 18.87 -10.32 4.96
C PRO A 237 17.58 -10.12 5.76
N PHE A 238 16.96 -8.95 5.64
CA PHE A 238 15.70 -8.63 6.30
C PHE A 238 14.60 -8.24 5.32
N TYR A 239 13.36 -8.48 5.72
CA TYR A 239 12.13 -7.98 5.14
C TYR A 239 11.40 -7.11 6.17
N THR A 240 11.07 -5.89 5.80
CA THR A 240 10.32 -4.96 6.64
C THR A 240 9.05 -4.53 5.95
N TYR A 241 7.90 -4.72 6.60
CA TYR A 241 6.62 -4.12 6.27
C TYR A 241 6.42 -2.91 7.16
N LEU A 242 6.60 -1.70 6.61
CA LEU A 242 6.46 -0.41 7.29
C LEU A 242 5.22 0.31 6.75
N ALA A 243 4.13 0.25 7.49
CA ALA A 243 2.84 0.78 7.08
C ALA A 243 2.46 2.01 7.90
N PHE A 244 2.54 3.18 7.27
CA PHE A 244 2.20 4.45 7.89
C PHE A 244 0.68 4.62 8.03
N GLN A 245 0.25 5.54 8.90
CA GLN A 245 -1.11 6.08 8.96
C GLN A 245 -1.24 7.39 8.15
N ALA A 246 -0.17 7.93 7.63
CA ALA A 246 -0.18 9.14 6.81
C ALA A 246 -0.61 8.81 5.36
N ASN A 247 -1.69 9.45 4.84
CA ASN A 247 -2.49 10.60 5.34
C ASN A 247 -3.91 10.22 5.78
N HIS A 248 -4.13 9.05 6.33
CA HIS A 248 -5.46 8.64 6.82
C HIS A 248 -6.01 9.64 7.85
N ILE A 249 -7.33 9.79 7.90
CA ILE A 249 -8.01 10.62 8.91
C ILE A 249 -7.82 10.07 10.32
N PRO A 250 -7.64 10.94 11.34
CA PRO A 250 -7.52 12.38 11.26
C PRO A 250 -6.18 12.80 10.65
N VAL A 251 -6.24 13.75 9.71
CA VAL A 251 -5.04 14.30 9.10
C VAL A 251 -4.36 15.23 10.11
N GLN A 252 -3.16 14.86 10.53
CA GLN A 252 -2.44 15.53 11.62
C GLN A 252 -0.94 15.55 11.34
N ALA A 253 -0.26 16.68 11.66
CA ALA A 253 1.17 16.85 11.45
C ALA A 253 1.81 17.75 12.51
N PRO A 254 3.13 17.65 12.75
CA PRO A 254 3.85 18.59 13.58
C PRO A 254 3.79 20.01 13.00
N ARG A 255 3.61 20.99 13.87
CA ARG A 255 3.43 22.39 13.51
C ARG A 255 4.50 22.93 12.57
N ALA A 256 5.74 22.53 12.78
CA ALA A 256 6.87 22.95 11.94
C ALA A 256 6.72 22.56 10.46
N PHE A 257 6.00 21.47 10.16
CA PHE A 257 5.68 21.10 8.78
C PHE A 257 4.47 21.86 8.26
N ILE A 258 3.41 22.03 9.10
CA ILE A 258 2.21 22.75 8.70
C ILE A 258 2.53 24.20 8.29
N ASP A 259 3.39 24.87 9.03
CA ASP A 259 3.74 26.28 8.80
C ASP A 259 4.46 26.51 7.46
N LYS A 260 5.10 25.49 6.88
CA LYS A 260 5.73 25.56 5.54
C LYS A 260 4.70 25.72 4.42
N TYR A 261 3.48 25.22 4.60
CA TYR A 261 2.43 25.25 3.59
C TYR A 261 1.44 26.40 3.74
N ASN A 262 1.69 27.30 4.69
CA ASN A 262 0.79 28.44 4.94
C ASN A 262 0.56 29.28 3.68
N GLY A 263 -0.70 29.32 3.21
CA GLY A 263 -1.14 30.06 2.01
C GLY A 263 -0.84 29.38 0.67
N VAL A 264 -0.25 28.18 0.64
CA VAL A 264 0.04 27.43 -0.60
C VAL A 264 -1.24 27.05 -1.35
N TYR A 265 -2.33 26.77 -0.63
CA TYR A 265 -3.59 26.25 -1.20
C TYR A 265 -4.71 27.30 -1.28
N LYS A 266 -4.36 28.58 -1.23
CA LYS A 266 -5.32 29.70 -1.26
C LYS A 266 -6.16 29.78 -2.56
N ASP A 267 -5.64 29.25 -3.67
CA ASP A 267 -6.28 29.29 -4.98
C ASP A 267 -7.25 28.08 -5.21
N GLY A 268 -7.36 27.19 -4.22
CA GLY A 268 -8.33 26.11 -4.15
C GLY A 268 -7.99 24.87 -4.98
N TRP A 269 -8.90 23.91 -4.87
CA TRP A 269 -8.71 22.56 -5.45
C TRP A 269 -8.74 22.52 -6.97
N THR A 270 -9.50 23.40 -7.65
CA THR A 270 -9.56 23.41 -9.12
C THR A 270 -8.21 23.82 -9.71
N ALA A 271 -7.59 24.86 -9.15
CA ALA A 271 -6.25 25.31 -9.55
C ALA A 271 -5.19 24.23 -9.25
N LEU A 272 -5.22 23.64 -8.06
CA LEU A 272 -4.31 22.57 -7.69
C LEU A 272 -4.44 21.36 -8.61
N ARG A 273 -5.67 20.93 -8.90
CA ARG A 273 -5.96 19.78 -9.76
C ARG A 273 -5.38 19.96 -11.16
N ALA A 274 -5.56 21.13 -11.75
CA ALA A 274 -4.98 21.48 -13.05
C ALA A 274 -3.44 21.48 -13.01
N ALA A 275 -2.86 22.13 -12.00
CA ALA A 275 -1.40 22.19 -11.84
C ALA A 275 -0.75 20.81 -11.66
N ARG A 276 -1.38 19.92 -10.89
CA ARG A 276 -0.89 18.55 -10.69
C ARG A 276 -0.98 17.71 -11.96
N ARG A 277 -2.10 17.81 -12.73
CA ARG A 277 -2.21 17.18 -14.06
C ARG A 277 -1.06 17.62 -14.97
N ASP A 278 -0.81 18.91 -15.06
CA ASP A 278 0.19 19.47 -15.97
C ASP A 278 1.60 19.02 -15.58
N ARG A 279 1.91 18.95 -14.27
CA ARG A 279 3.18 18.42 -13.78
C ARG A 279 3.32 16.91 -14.02
N ALA A 280 2.27 16.11 -13.78
CA ALA A 280 2.29 14.68 -14.06
C ALA A 280 2.47 14.39 -15.56
N ALA A 281 1.86 15.20 -16.43
CA ALA A 281 2.04 15.13 -17.88
C ALA A 281 3.46 15.53 -18.30
N ALA A 282 4.03 16.59 -17.71
CA ALA A 282 5.41 17.00 -17.95
C ALA A 282 6.43 15.93 -17.53
N LEU A 283 6.11 15.14 -16.50
CA LEU A 283 6.90 13.99 -16.05
C LEU A 283 6.69 12.72 -16.90
N GLY A 284 5.77 12.73 -17.88
CA GLY A 284 5.47 11.56 -18.72
C GLY A 284 4.65 10.46 -18.04
N LEU A 285 3.97 10.77 -16.94
CA LEU A 285 3.17 9.79 -16.17
C LEU A 285 1.75 9.63 -16.71
N VAL A 286 1.22 10.66 -17.37
CA VAL A 286 -0.10 10.70 -18.02
C VAL A 286 0.02 11.41 -19.35
N PRO A 287 -0.92 11.22 -20.29
CA PRO A 287 -0.92 11.96 -21.55
C PRO A 287 -0.98 13.47 -21.34
N LYS A 288 -0.36 14.22 -22.26
CA LYS A 288 -0.46 15.67 -22.26
C LYS A 288 -1.91 16.10 -22.42
N GLU A 289 -2.32 17.09 -21.64
CA GLU A 289 -3.69 17.63 -21.68
C GLU A 289 -4.78 16.60 -21.38
N SER A 290 -4.48 15.60 -20.51
CA SER A 290 -5.48 14.61 -20.08
C SER A 290 -6.76 15.31 -19.60
N PRO A 291 -7.93 14.97 -20.18
CA PRO A 291 -9.19 15.54 -19.73
C PRO A 291 -9.53 15.03 -18.32
N MET A 292 -10.35 15.79 -17.60
CA MET A 292 -10.70 15.49 -16.21
C MET A 292 -12.20 15.63 -15.99
N VAL A 293 -12.82 14.65 -15.35
CA VAL A 293 -14.20 14.74 -14.88
C VAL A 293 -14.27 15.63 -13.64
N THR A 294 -15.16 16.62 -13.63
CA THR A 294 -15.52 17.30 -12.38
C THR A 294 -16.52 16.43 -11.62
N MET A 295 -16.14 15.93 -10.47
CA MET A 295 -17.01 15.09 -9.64
C MET A 295 -18.19 15.91 -9.10
N ALA A 296 -19.40 15.34 -9.07
CA ALA A 296 -20.59 15.99 -8.53
C ALA A 296 -20.45 16.43 -7.06
N THR A 297 -19.50 15.83 -6.35
CA THR A 297 -19.14 16.16 -4.96
C THR A 297 -18.12 17.30 -4.83
N THR A 298 -17.57 17.79 -5.94
CA THR A 298 -16.65 18.94 -5.94
C THR A 298 -17.46 20.24 -5.83
N THR A 299 -17.23 20.97 -4.76
CA THR A 299 -17.88 22.28 -4.56
C THR A 299 -17.19 23.38 -5.38
N ASP A 300 -17.91 24.46 -5.67
CA ASP A 300 -17.32 25.63 -6.33
C ASP A 300 -16.53 26.47 -5.32
N TRP A 301 -15.21 26.52 -5.49
CA TRP A 301 -14.32 27.30 -4.65
C TRP A 301 -14.66 28.80 -4.66
N SER A 302 -15.05 29.33 -5.82
CA SER A 302 -15.36 30.76 -5.97
C SER A 302 -16.65 31.18 -5.28
N ALA A 303 -17.57 30.25 -5.03
CA ALA A 303 -18.81 30.49 -4.32
C ALA A 303 -18.67 30.49 -2.79
N MET A 304 -17.49 30.11 -2.27
CA MET A 304 -17.21 30.04 -0.83
C MET A 304 -16.85 31.41 -0.26
N THR A 305 -17.20 31.63 1.02
CA THR A 305 -16.73 32.84 1.74
C THR A 305 -15.21 32.77 1.98
N PRO A 306 -14.52 33.91 2.14
CA PRO A 306 -13.09 33.94 2.46
C PRO A 306 -12.72 33.13 3.70
N GLU A 307 -13.60 33.04 4.69
CA GLU A 307 -13.41 32.25 5.89
C GLU A 307 -13.45 30.73 5.59
N GLN A 308 -14.43 30.29 4.78
CA GLN A 308 -14.53 28.91 4.32
C GLN A 308 -13.32 28.52 3.47
N GLN A 309 -12.92 29.36 2.51
CA GLN A 309 -11.73 29.15 1.70
C GLN A 309 -10.47 28.98 2.56
N ARG A 310 -10.29 29.87 3.56
CA ARG A 310 -9.14 29.78 4.49
C ARG A 310 -9.17 28.49 5.31
N TYR A 311 -10.35 28.06 5.78
CA TYR A 311 -10.51 26.82 6.53
C TYR A 311 -10.19 25.60 5.67
N ASP A 312 -10.70 25.54 4.45
CA ASP A 312 -10.46 24.42 3.54
C ASP A 312 -9.03 24.41 3.00
N ALA A 313 -8.41 25.57 2.73
CA ALA A 313 -6.99 25.67 2.43
C ALA A 313 -6.14 25.11 3.58
N ARG A 314 -6.50 25.42 4.83
CA ARG A 314 -5.80 24.87 6.02
C ARG A 314 -5.89 23.36 6.12
N ARG A 315 -7.02 22.74 5.75
CA ARG A 315 -7.16 21.28 5.69
C ARG A 315 -6.11 20.66 4.75
N MET A 316 -5.91 21.25 3.58
CA MET A 316 -4.91 20.78 2.61
C MET A 316 -3.47 21.10 3.04
N GLU A 317 -3.22 22.22 3.71
CA GLU A 317 -1.92 22.54 4.32
C GLU A 317 -1.50 21.46 5.33
N VAL A 318 -2.43 21.00 6.16
CA VAL A 318 -2.17 19.91 7.13
C VAL A 318 -1.92 18.58 6.41
N TYR A 319 -2.67 18.29 5.35
CA TYR A 319 -2.46 17.10 4.53
C TYR A 319 -1.07 17.05 3.92
N ALA A 320 -0.65 18.13 3.29
CA ALA A 320 0.68 18.26 2.71
C ALA A 320 1.79 18.12 3.78
N ALA A 321 1.58 18.74 4.93
CA ALA A 321 2.50 18.66 6.07
C ALA A 321 2.64 17.23 6.62
N MET A 322 1.54 16.46 6.65
CA MET A 322 1.57 15.07 7.11
C MET A 322 2.36 14.17 6.16
N ALA A 323 2.19 14.38 4.86
CA ALA A 323 2.94 13.68 3.82
C ALA A 323 4.44 14.02 3.87
N GLU A 324 4.80 15.31 3.98
CA GLU A 324 6.20 15.74 4.13
C GLU A 324 6.81 15.20 5.41
N ALA A 325 6.09 15.21 6.53
CA ALA A 325 6.59 14.65 7.79
C ALA A 325 6.87 13.14 7.67
N MET A 326 6.04 12.40 6.95
CA MET A 326 6.30 10.98 6.67
C MET A 326 7.57 10.82 5.84
N ASP A 327 7.73 11.57 4.74
CA ASP A 327 8.94 11.53 3.92
C ASP A 327 10.20 11.90 4.69
N PHE A 328 10.12 12.90 5.57
CA PHE A 328 11.24 13.26 6.46
C PHE A 328 11.68 12.07 7.32
N HIS A 329 10.74 11.33 7.91
CA HIS A 329 11.07 10.16 8.71
C HIS A 329 11.55 8.98 7.85
N VAL A 330 11.07 8.80 6.62
CA VAL A 330 11.65 7.86 5.64
C VAL A 330 13.12 8.21 5.37
N GLY A 331 13.44 9.51 5.26
CA GLY A 331 14.83 9.98 5.14
C GLY A 331 15.72 9.56 6.33
N ARG A 332 15.19 9.53 7.54
CA ARG A 332 15.92 9.04 8.73
C ARG A 332 16.22 7.54 8.65
N LEU A 333 15.27 6.74 8.13
CA LEU A 333 15.50 5.31 7.89
C LEU A 333 16.57 5.11 6.82
N ILE A 334 16.50 5.84 5.72
CA ILE A 334 17.51 5.81 4.65
C ILE A 334 18.90 6.20 5.20
N ALA A 335 18.99 7.25 6.01
CA ALA A 335 20.25 7.67 6.64
C ALA A 335 20.83 6.54 7.51
N TYR A 336 20.02 5.92 8.36
CA TYR A 336 20.44 4.77 9.17
C TYR A 336 20.98 3.61 8.30
N LEU A 337 20.32 3.29 7.20
CA LEU A 337 20.78 2.22 6.30
C LEU A 337 22.10 2.57 5.60
N LYS A 338 22.32 3.83 5.26
CA LYS A 338 23.61 4.32 4.73
C LYS A 338 24.72 4.24 5.78
N GLU A 339 24.47 4.69 7.00
CA GLU A 339 25.42 4.64 8.12
C GLU A 339 25.80 3.20 8.50
N SER A 340 24.84 2.27 8.43
CA SER A 340 25.07 0.85 8.71
C SER A 340 25.61 0.05 7.52
N GLY A 341 25.83 0.69 6.35
CA GLY A 341 26.34 0.03 5.14
C GLY A 341 25.35 -0.94 4.48
N GLN A 342 24.05 -0.82 4.78
CA GLN A 342 23.01 -1.71 4.29
C GLN A 342 22.23 -1.14 3.08
N PHE A 343 22.33 0.17 2.83
CA PHE A 343 21.54 0.87 1.82
C PHE A 343 21.71 0.28 0.42
N ASP A 344 22.94 0.05 -0.03
CA ASP A 344 23.26 -0.41 -1.39
C ASP A 344 22.77 -1.85 -1.67
N ASN A 345 22.51 -2.64 -0.63
CA ASN A 345 21.91 -3.98 -0.74
C ASN A 345 20.45 -3.99 -0.25
N THR A 346 19.74 -2.88 -0.35
CA THR A 346 18.33 -2.78 0.07
C THR A 346 17.44 -2.41 -1.12
N VAL A 347 16.41 -3.22 -1.33
CA VAL A 347 15.31 -2.91 -2.26
C VAL A 347 14.21 -2.19 -1.49
N PHE A 348 13.77 -1.07 -2.02
CA PHE A 348 12.68 -0.27 -1.50
C PHE A 348 11.48 -0.38 -2.43
N VAL A 349 10.31 -0.66 -1.85
CA VAL A 349 9.01 -0.60 -2.51
C VAL A 349 8.17 0.42 -1.76
N PHE A 350 7.74 1.47 -2.41
CA PHE A 350 6.82 2.47 -1.86
C PHE A 350 5.52 2.47 -2.67
N LEU A 351 4.38 2.41 -1.98
CA LEU A 351 3.04 2.51 -2.57
C LEU A 351 2.04 3.14 -1.60
N SER A 352 0.89 3.59 -2.11
CA SER A 352 -0.31 3.84 -1.29
C SER A 352 -1.26 2.66 -1.37
N ASP A 353 -1.99 2.38 -0.27
CA ASP A 353 -2.93 1.25 -0.22
C ASP A 353 -4.27 1.53 -0.92
N ASN A 354 -4.63 2.77 -1.14
CA ASN A 354 -5.76 3.21 -1.98
C ASN A 354 -5.59 4.68 -2.35
N GLY A 355 -6.49 5.19 -3.19
CA GLY A 355 -6.56 6.61 -3.50
C GLY A 355 -6.98 7.46 -2.30
N ALA A 356 -6.96 8.79 -2.45
CA ALA A 356 -7.19 9.75 -1.38
C ALA A 356 -8.55 9.60 -0.70
N GLU A 357 -8.60 9.80 0.62
CA GLU A 357 -9.80 9.75 1.45
C GLU A 357 -10.66 11.01 1.29
N ALA A 358 -11.89 10.82 0.81
CA ALA A 358 -12.83 11.90 0.55
C ALA A 358 -13.87 12.11 1.66
N SER A 359 -13.87 11.27 2.70
CA SER A 359 -14.88 11.35 3.76
C SER A 359 -14.79 12.66 4.55
N ASP A 360 -15.93 13.19 4.88
CA ASP A 360 -16.08 14.27 5.86
C ASP A 360 -17.06 13.83 6.95
N PRO A 361 -16.58 13.26 8.06
CA PRO A 361 -17.43 12.82 9.16
C PRO A 361 -18.27 13.94 9.77
N TYR A 362 -17.85 15.19 9.63
CA TYR A 362 -18.63 16.34 10.12
C TYR A 362 -19.90 16.61 9.31
N ALA A 363 -20.03 16.02 8.12
CA ALA A 363 -21.28 16.05 7.34
C ALA A 363 -22.36 15.12 7.93
N ILE A 364 -22.00 14.20 8.84
CA ILE A 364 -22.90 13.25 9.48
C ILE A 364 -23.14 13.69 10.94
N LEU A 365 -24.40 13.98 11.31
CA LEU A 365 -24.72 14.55 12.62
C LEU A 365 -24.22 13.69 13.81
N SER A 366 -24.40 12.38 13.77
CA SER A 366 -23.93 11.49 14.83
C SER A 366 -22.40 11.48 14.97
N ALA A 367 -21.68 11.44 13.86
CA ALA A 367 -20.22 11.51 13.85
C ALA A 367 -19.73 12.89 14.31
N LYS A 368 -20.38 13.97 13.86
CA LYS A 368 -20.08 15.34 14.30
C LYS A 368 -20.22 15.52 15.81
N LEU A 369 -21.30 14.99 16.42
CA LEU A 369 -21.51 15.06 17.86
C LEU A 369 -20.45 14.24 18.61
N TRP A 370 -20.12 13.06 18.11
CA TRP A 370 -19.07 12.22 18.71
C TRP A 370 -17.69 12.89 18.64
N LEU A 371 -17.32 13.42 17.47
CA LEU A 371 -16.04 14.11 17.30
C LEU A 371 -15.93 15.36 18.19
N ALA A 372 -17.02 16.07 18.40
CA ALA A 372 -17.03 17.28 19.22
C ALA A 372 -16.74 17.02 20.72
N MET A 373 -16.80 15.75 21.17
CA MET A 373 -16.42 15.39 22.55
C MET A 373 -14.91 15.34 22.75
N ASP A 374 -14.17 14.96 21.71
CA ASP A 374 -12.75 14.64 21.79
C ASP A 374 -11.86 15.56 20.94
N TYR A 375 -12.44 16.23 19.92
CA TYR A 375 -11.67 16.96 18.93
C TYR A 375 -12.20 18.40 18.70
N SER A 376 -11.28 19.32 18.50
CA SER A 376 -11.57 20.69 18.09
C SER A 376 -11.56 20.85 16.57
N ARG A 377 -12.39 21.78 16.08
CA ARG A 377 -12.39 22.26 14.70
C ARG A 377 -11.80 23.66 14.54
N ASP A 378 -11.24 24.22 15.60
CA ASP A 378 -10.61 25.55 15.55
C ASP A 378 -9.50 25.56 14.50
N LEU A 379 -9.47 26.58 13.67
CA LEU A 379 -8.52 26.73 12.56
C LEU A 379 -7.07 26.55 13.05
N ASP A 380 -6.74 27.11 14.20
CA ASP A 380 -5.38 27.07 14.78
C ASP A 380 -5.02 25.69 15.35
N LYS A 381 -6.01 24.85 15.62
CA LYS A 381 -5.82 23.50 16.14
C LYS A 381 -5.84 22.43 15.05
N LEU A 382 -6.26 22.76 13.82
CA LEU A 382 -6.27 21.79 12.73
C LEU A 382 -4.88 21.19 12.52
N GLY A 383 -4.82 19.85 12.54
CA GLY A 383 -3.59 19.08 12.41
C GLY A 383 -2.74 18.94 13.68
N ALA A 384 -2.95 19.77 14.69
CA ALA A 384 -2.29 19.65 15.99
C ALA A 384 -2.98 18.59 16.87
N LYS A 385 -2.35 18.23 17.98
CA LYS A 385 -2.94 17.36 19.00
C LYS A 385 -4.32 17.88 19.44
N GLY A 386 -5.33 17.02 19.42
CA GLY A 386 -6.72 17.35 19.73
C GLY A 386 -7.46 18.10 18.64
N GLY A 387 -6.85 18.33 17.47
CA GLY A 387 -7.52 18.81 16.26
C GLY A 387 -7.83 17.67 15.31
N TYR A 388 -8.95 17.75 14.59
CA TYR A 388 -9.38 16.78 13.59
C TYR A 388 -9.52 17.43 12.22
N ALA A 389 -8.67 17.04 11.30
CA ALA A 389 -8.75 17.49 9.92
C ALA A 389 -9.07 16.33 8.97
N THR A 390 -9.78 16.62 7.90
CA THR A 390 -10.02 15.77 6.73
C THR A 390 -9.89 16.66 5.51
N ILE A 391 -9.59 16.13 4.34
CA ILE A 391 -9.52 16.96 3.13
C ILE A 391 -10.88 17.06 2.42
N GLY A 392 -11.74 16.07 2.57
CA GLY A 392 -13.04 16.02 1.89
C GLY A 392 -12.93 15.79 0.38
N PRO A 393 -14.09 15.69 -0.32
CA PRO A 393 -14.12 15.20 -1.70
C PRO A 393 -13.45 16.14 -2.72
N SER A 394 -13.52 17.45 -2.50
CA SER A 394 -12.95 18.42 -3.45
C SER A 394 -11.43 18.35 -3.49
N TRP A 395 -10.76 18.30 -2.33
CA TRP A 395 -9.31 18.11 -2.28
C TRP A 395 -8.90 16.68 -2.63
N ALA A 396 -9.68 15.65 -2.26
CA ALA A 396 -9.40 14.27 -2.68
C ALA A 396 -9.38 14.15 -4.21
N SER A 397 -10.31 14.81 -4.90
CA SER A 397 -10.31 14.92 -6.36
C SER A 397 -9.07 15.65 -6.90
N ALA A 398 -8.58 16.67 -6.19
CA ALA A 398 -7.38 17.40 -6.62
C ALA A 398 -6.10 16.56 -6.47
N VAL A 399 -5.94 15.83 -5.39
CA VAL A 399 -4.75 14.99 -5.17
C VAL A 399 -4.76 13.70 -6.00
N ALA A 400 -5.94 13.25 -6.45
CA ALA A 400 -6.06 12.15 -7.41
C ALA A 400 -5.77 12.57 -8.87
N SER A 401 -5.55 13.85 -9.15
CA SER A 401 -5.41 14.40 -10.52
C SER A 401 -4.47 13.59 -11.43
N PRO A 402 -4.83 13.39 -12.71
CA PRO A 402 -6.06 13.81 -13.41
C PRO A 402 -7.22 12.82 -13.29
N LEU A 403 -7.07 11.79 -12.48
CA LEU A 403 -7.92 10.61 -12.39
C LEU A 403 -9.35 10.95 -11.89
N ALA A 404 -10.32 10.11 -12.23
CA ALA A 404 -11.69 10.22 -11.76
C ALA A 404 -11.90 9.48 -10.45
N THR A 405 -12.77 9.99 -9.60
CA THR A 405 -13.10 9.43 -8.28
C THR A 405 -11.96 9.47 -7.26
N TYR A 406 -12.08 8.70 -6.19
CA TYR A 406 -11.19 8.62 -5.04
C TYR A 406 -11.54 7.35 -4.23
N LYS A 407 -10.93 7.13 -3.06
CA LYS A 407 -11.18 5.99 -2.16
C LYS A 407 -12.64 5.55 -2.12
N PHE A 408 -12.90 4.27 -2.00
CA PHE A 408 -14.18 3.53 -2.04
C PHE A 408 -14.77 3.28 -3.43
N TYR A 409 -14.27 3.92 -4.49
CA TYR A 409 -14.82 3.81 -5.84
C TYR A 409 -13.83 3.19 -6.81
N SER A 410 -14.34 2.43 -7.78
CA SER A 410 -13.55 1.72 -8.79
C SER A 410 -13.03 2.59 -9.92
N GLY A 411 -13.29 3.91 -9.93
CA GLY A 411 -12.65 4.82 -10.89
C GLY A 411 -11.14 4.94 -10.60
N GLU A 412 -10.38 5.39 -11.59
CA GLU A 412 -8.92 5.40 -11.53
C GLU A 412 -8.36 6.10 -10.28
N GLY A 413 -8.96 7.22 -9.83
CA GLY A 413 -8.50 7.94 -8.64
C GLY A 413 -8.71 7.20 -7.31
N GLY A 414 -9.55 6.16 -7.29
CA GLY A 414 -9.70 5.27 -6.13
C GLY A 414 -8.73 4.11 -6.13
N VAL A 415 -8.36 3.59 -7.30
CA VAL A 415 -7.60 2.33 -7.45
C VAL A 415 -6.20 2.50 -8.04
N ARG A 416 -5.88 3.61 -8.70
CA ARG A 416 -4.56 3.86 -9.29
C ARG A 416 -3.74 4.77 -8.38
N THR A 417 -2.63 4.24 -7.87
CA THR A 417 -1.78 4.89 -6.86
C THR A 417 -0.32 4.92 -7.31
N PRO A 418 0.52 5.78 -6.70
CA PRO A 418 1.95 5.76 -6.99
C PRO A 418 2.59 4.44 -6.52
N LEU A 419 3.47 3.88 -7.36
CA LEU A 419 4.39 2.80 -6.98
C LEU A 419 5.81 3.19 -7.39
N ILE A 420 6.75 3.07 -6.47
CA ILE A 420 8.19 3.23 -6.69
C ILE A 420 8.88 1.93 -6.27
N ILE A 421 9.71 1.35 -7.15
CA ILE A 421 10.59 0.23 -6.82
C ILE A 421 12.03 0.66 -7.08
N SER A 422 12.87 0.66 -6.04
CA SER A 422 14.26 1.14 -6.10
C SER A 422 15.23 0.12 -5.48
N GLY A 423 16.49 0.18 -5.85
CA GLY A 423 17.54 -0.70 -5.32
C GLY A 423 17.58 -2.09 -5.98
N VAL A 424 16.76 -2.35 -7.01
CA VAL A 424 16.81 -3.60 -7.77
C VAL A 424 17.99 -3.56 -8.73
N PRO A 425 18.90 -4.54 -8.68
CA PRO A 425 20.08 -4.56 -9.56
C PRO A 425 19.70 -4.62 -11.04
N GLY A 426 20.30 -3.72 -11.85
CA GLY A 426 20.09 -3.67 -13.29
C GLY A 426 18.89 -2.81 -13.73
N VAL A 427 18.13 -2.24 -12.80
CA VAL A 427 17.07 -1.29 -13.14
C VAL A 427 17.69 0.05 -13.53
N GLN A 428 17.21 0.60 -14.64
CA GLN A 428 17.59 1.95 -15.06
C GLN A 428 16.94 2.98 -14.14
N GLY A 429 17.75 3.79 -13.48
CA GLY A 429 17.25 4.86 -12.60
C GLY A 429 16.41 5.89 -13.37
N GLY A 430 15.31 6.34 -12.72
CA GLY A 430 14.37 7.32 -13.28
C GLY A 430 13.40 6.76 -14.32
N ALA A 431 13.44 5.45 -14.61
CA ALA A 431 12.54 4.80 -15.57
C ALA A 431 11.06 4.93 -15.16
N ILE A 432 10.18 4.92 -16.18
CA ILE A 432 8.72 4.89 -16.00
C ILE A 432 8.18 3.66 -16.71
N HIS A 433 7.42 2.85 -15.94
CA HIS A 433 6.61 1.77 -16.48
C HIS A 433 5.15 2.21 -16.57
N SER A 434 4.59 2.27 -17.79
CA SER A 434 3.24 2.78 -18.06
C SER A 434 2.22 1.69 -18.39
N ARG A 435 2.60 0.41 -18.33
CA ARG A 435 1.68 -0.71 -18.53
C ARG A 435 1.07 -1.14 -17.22
N PHE A 436 -0.07 -1.82 -17.32
CA PHE A 436 -0.81 -2.28 -16.15
C PHE A 436 0.06 -3.13 -15.21
N ALA A 437 -0.01 -2.81 -13.93
CA ALA A 437 0.52 -3.59 -12.81
C ALA A 437 -0.47 -3.55 -11.64
N HIS A 438 -0.45 -4.57 -10.80
CA HIS A 438 -1.40 -4.72 -9.72
C HIS A 438 -0.70 -5.04 -8.39
N VAL A 439 -1.30 -4.66 -7.25
CA VAL A 439 -0.69 -4.85 -5.93
C VAL A 439 -0.37 -6.31 -5.59
N LYS A 440 -1.13 -7.26 -6.11
CA LYS A 440 -0.83 -8.70 -5.96
C LYS A 440 0.45 -9.15 -6.65
N ASP A 441 0.99 -8.34 -7.58
CA ASP A 441 2.23 -8.64 -8.29
C ASP A 441 3.48 -8.37 -7.42
N ILE A 442 3.33 -7.59 -6.36
CA ILE A 442 4.45 -7.27 -5.45
C ILE A 442 4.96 -8.52 -4.74
N ALA A 443 4.06 -9.36 -4.20
CA ALA A 443 4.47 -10.57 -3.48
C ALA A 443 5.36 -11.51 -4.32
N PRO A 444 4.96 -11.98 -5.52
CA PRO A 444 5.83 -12.82 -6.34
C PRO A 444 7.10 -12.10 -6.80
N THR A 445 7.08 -10.78 -7.01
CA THR A 445 8.28 -10.00 -7.33
C THR A 445 9.32 -10.04 -6.21
N LEU A 446 8.87 -9.86 -4.96
CA LEU A 446 9.77 -9.90 -3.81
C LEU A 446 10.30 -11.32 -3.53
N LEU A 447 9.50 -12.36 -3.80
CA LEU A 447 9.97 -13.75 -3.71
C LEU A 447 11.06 -14.06 -4.74
N ASP A 448 10.91 -13.59 -5.98
CA ASP A 448 11.93 -13.73 -7.02
C ASP A 448 13.22 -12.98 -6.64
N LEU A 449 13.13 -11.75 -6.14
CA LEU A 449 14.27 -10.97 -5.63
C LEU A 449 14.98 -11.69 -4.48
N ALA A 450 14.22 -12.32 -3.60
CA ALA A 450 14.72 -13.08 -2.46
C ALA A 450 15.21 -14.47 -2.82
N GLN A 451 14.99 -14.94 -4.06
CA GLN A 451 15.25 -16.32 -4.50
C GLN A 451 14.52 -17.34 -3.63
N VAL A 452 13.25 -17.05 -3.28
CA VAL A 452 12.36 -17.90 -2.50
C VAL A 452 11.26 -18.43 -3.40
N ALA A 453 11.06 -19.74 -3.41
CA ALA A 453 10.02 -20.36 -4.25
C ALA A 453 8.60 -20.03 -3.76
N GLN A 454 7.68 -19.88 -4.70
CA GLN A 454 6.26 -19.75 -4.39
C GLN A 454 5.68 -21.07 -3.88
N PRO A 455 4.68 -21.06 -2.98
CA PRO A 455 4.18 -22.27 -2.30
C PRO A 455 3.38 -23.22 -3.19
N GLY A 456 2.95 -22.80 -4.39
CA GLY A 456 2.00 -23.56 -5.21
C GLY A 456 0.64 -23.71 -4.50
N SER A 457 0.07 -24.92 -4.50
CA SER A 457 -1.22 -25.22 -3.84
C SER A 457 -1.07 -25.80 -2.43
N THR A 458 0.16 -25.93 -1.91
CA THR A 458 0.43 -26.47 -0.57
C THR A 458 1.56 -25.70 0.11
N PHE A 459 1.44 -25.51 1.42
CA PHE A 459 2.49 -24.93 2.27
C PHE A 459 2.52 -25.64 3.61
N ARG A 460 3.73 -26.10 4.03
CA ARG A 460 3.91 -26.86 5.27
C ARG A 460 2.91 -28.03 5.42
N GLY A 461 2.61 -28.70 4.29
CA GLY A 461 1.70 -29.86 4.24
C GLY A 461 0.20 -29.52 4.29
N GLN A 462 -0.17 -28.24 4.29
CA GLN A 462 -1.58 -27.81 4.25
C GLN A 462 -1.94 -27.25 2.88
N PRO A 463 -3.17 -27.48 2.39
CA PRO A 463 -3.68 -26.81 1.19
C PRO A 463 -3.75 -25.30 1.38
N VAL A 464 -3.27 -24.55 0.37
CA VAL A 464 -3.29 -23.08 0.39
C VAL A 464 -3.73 -22.52 -0.95
N GLU A 465 -4.22 -21.27 -0.94
CA GLU A 465 -4.51 -20.51 -2.13
C GLU A 465 -3.19 -20.20 -2.87
N PRO A 466 -3.07 -20.51 -4.16
CA PRO A 466 -1.90 -20.15 -4.94
C PRO A 466 -1.85 -18.64 -5.15
N ILE A 467 -0.65 -18.08 -5.27
CA ILE A 467 -0.43 -16.69 -5.67
C ILE A 467 -1.05 -16.48 -7.07
N THR A 468 -1.86 -15.43 -7.21
CA THR A 468 -2.52 -15.05 -8.46
C THR A 468 -1.85 -13.87 -9.16
N GLY A 469 -0.97 -13.15 -8.44
CA GLY A 469 -0.13 -12.09 -8.99
C GLY A 469 0.99 -12.63 -9.88
N ARG A 470 1.59 -11.76 -10.66
CA ARG A 470 2.73 -12.05 -11.55
C ARG A 470 3.93 -11.21 -11.18
N SER A 471 5.11 -11.83 -11.21
CA SER A 471 6.35 -11.10 -10.90
C SER A 471 6.62 -9.99 -11.90
N LEU A 472 6.97 -8.81 -11.38
CA LEU A 472 7.41 -7.65 -12.16
C LEU A 472 8.90 -7.73 -12.53
N MET A 473 9.63 -8.78 -12.16
CA MET A 473 11.09 -8.86 -12.38
C MET A 473 11.49 -8.74 -13.85
N SER A 474 10.73 -9.37 -14.76
CA SER A 474 10.98 -9.26 -16.20
C SER A 474 10.81 -7.83 -16.72
N VAL A 475 9.87 -7.09 -16.16
CA VAL A 475 9.64 -5.66 -16.47
C VAL A 475 10.76 -4.81 -15.87
N LEU A 476 11.09 -5.01 -14.60
CA LEU A 476 12.15 -4.28 -13.90
C LEU A 476 13.51 -4.44 -14.59
N GLN A 477 13.79 -5.62 -15.13
CA GLN A 477 15.03 -5.92 -15.87
C GLN A 477 15.00 -5.56 -17.35
N GLY A 478 13.86 -5.03 -17.86
CA GLY A 478 13.69 -4.70 -19.28
C GLY A 478 13.60 -5.92 -20.20
N ALA A 479 13.39 -7.12 -19.64
CA ALA A 479 13.26 -8.36 -20.39
C ALA A 479 11.88 -8.56 -21.02
N ALA A 480 10.84 -7.89 -20.48
CA ALA A 480 9.49 -7.91 -21.02
C ALA A 480 8.86 -6.51 -20.93
N PRO A 481 7.99 -6.15 -21.90
CA PRO A 481 7.33 -4.85 -21.90
C PRO A 481 6.15 -4.77 -20.91
N HIS A 482 5.64 -5.88 -20.40
CA HIS A 482 4.50 -5.97 -19.49
C HIS A 482 4.53 -7.28 -18.69
N ALA A 483 3.99 -7.28 -17.47
CA ALA A 483 3.76 -8.48 -16.65
C ALA A 483 2.43 -9.16 -17.02
N HIS A 484 1.40 -8.37 -17.32
CA HIS A 484 0.09 -8.84 -17.78
C HIS A 484 -0.04 -8.56 -19.28
N GLY A 485 -0.32 -9.60 -20.07
CA GLY A 485 -0.52 -9.48 -21.52
C GLY A 485 -1.86 -8.80 -21.86
N PRO A 486 -2.03 -8.32 -23.10
CA PRO A 486 -3.23 -7.59 -23.52
C PRO A 486 -4.52 -8.44 -23.50
N ALA A 487 -4.40 -9.78 -23.42
CA ALA A 487 -5.53 -10.68 -23.30
C ALA A 487 -5.88 -11.05 -21.85
N ASP A 488 -5.02 -10.71 -20.88
CA ASP A 488 -5.27 -11.03 -19.48
C ASP A 488 -6.35 -10.10 -18.91
N ALA A 489 -7.37 -10.71 -18.33
CA ALA A 489 -8.46 -10.01 -17.68
C ALA A 489 -8.23 -10.01 -16.17
N ILE A 490 -8.05 -8.83 -15.58
CA ILE A 490 -7.81 -8.64 -14.15
C ILE A 490 -9.02 -7.93 -13.55
N GLY A 491 -9.79 -8.69 -12.77
CA GLY A 491 -11.00 -8.19 -12.15
C GLY A 491 -10.76 -7.51 -10.81
N TYR A 492 -11.75 -6.74 -10.41
CA TYR A 492 -11.82 -6.00 -9.16
C TYR A 492 -13.27 -5.89 -8.70
N GLU A 493 -13.53 -6.07 -7.43
CA GLU A 493 -14.82 -5.74 -6.80
C GLU A 493 -14.59 -5.24 -5.38
N LEU A 494 -15.35 -4.24 -5.00
CA LEU A 494 -15.37 -3.68 -3.66
C LEU A 494 -16.75 -3.11 -3.35
N SER A 495 -17.48 -3.75 -2.43
CA SER A 495 -18.74 -3.21 -1.89
C SER A 495 -19.73 -2.76 -2.99
N GLY A 496 -19.82 -3.53 -4.09
CA GLY A 496 -20.68 -3.26 -5.24
C GLY A 496 -20.06 -2.38 -6.33
N ASN A 497 -18.89 -1.79 -6.09
CA ASN A 497 -18.10 -1.11 -7.12
C ASN A 497 -17.22 -2.13 -7.84
N MET A 498 -17.30 -2.20 -9.15
CA MET A 498 -16.77 -3.28 -9.97
C MET A 498 -15.89 -2.75 -11.07
N ALA A 499 -14.84 -3.48 -11.43
CA ALA A 499 -14.06 -3.20 -12.63
C ALA A 499 -13.41 -4.46 -13.17
N ILE A 500 -13.09 -4.46 -14.48
CA ILE A 500 -12.20 -5.42 -15.10
C ILE A 500 -11.27 -4.70 -16.07
N PHE A 501 -9.99 -5.02 -15.96
CA PHE A 501 -8.91 -4.46 -16.78
C PHE A 501 -8.48 -5.47 -17.83
N LYS A 502 -8.29 -5.03 -19.07
CA LYS A 502 -7.82 -5.87 -20.16
C LYS A 502 -7.03 -5.05 -21.17
N GLY A 503 -5.72 -5.27 -21.22
CA GLY A 503 -4.82 -4.40 -21.99
C GLY A 503 -4.89 -2.96 -21.52
N ASP A 504 -5.24 -2.03 -22.40
CA ASP A 504 -5.38 -0.60 -22.11
C ASP A 504 -6.82 -0.20 -21.74
N LEU A 505 -7.76 -1.17 -21.76
CA LEU A 505 -9.18 -0.94 -21.49
C LEU A 505 -9.55 -1.30 -20.07
N LYS A 506 -10.52 -0.56 -19.54
CA LYS A 506 -11.18 -0.81 -18.27
C LYS A 506 -12.68 -0.70 -18.45
N LEU A 507 -13.38 -1.77 -18.08
CA LEU A 507 -14.83 -1.76 -17.88
C LEU A 507 -15.09 -1.53 -16.39
N VAL A 508 -15.91 -0.53 -16.06
CA VAL A 508 -16.13 -0.10 -14.66
C VAL A 508 -17.61 0.16 -14.40
N LYS A 509 -18.05 -0.16 -13.19
CA LYS A 509 -19.36 0.17 -12.66
C LYS A 509 -19.21 0.67 -11.22
N ASN A 510 -19.61 1.90 -10.97
CA ASN A 510 -19.70 2.46 -9.63
C ASN A 510 -21.17 2.60 -9.21
N ILE A 511 -21.47 2.18 -7.97
CA ILE A 511 -22.82 2.29 -7.41
C ILE A 511 -23.14 3.73 -6.98
N LEU A 512 -24.45 4.00 -6.78
CA LEU A 512 -24.91 5.26 -6.20
C LEU A 512 -24.28 5.51 -4.82
N PRO A 513 -24.08 6.77 -4.38
CA PRO A 513 -24.50 8.03 -5.05
C PRO A 513 -23.43 8.64 -5.99
N ILE A 514 -22.23 8.08 -6.10
CA ILE A 514 -21.15 8.65 -6.92
C ILE A 514 -21.23 8.17 -8.37
N GLY A 515 -21.44 6.87 -8.57
CA GLY A 515 -21.75 6.31 -9.89
C GLY A 515 -23.24 6.37 -10.20
N ASP A 516 -23.61 5.88 -11.36
CA ASP A 516 -25.00 5.73 -11.84
C ASP A 516 -25.50 4.27 -11.79
N GLY A 517 -24.65 3.36 -11.34
CA GLY A 517 -24.95 1.92 -11.29
C GLY A 517 -24.91 1.23 -12.66
N GLN A 518 -24.35 1.87 -13.68
CA GLN A 518 -24.22 1.31 -15.03
C GLN A 518 -22.75 0.96 -15.33
N TRP A 519 -22.57 0.09 -16.33
CA TRP A 519 -21.25 -0.25 -16.85
C TRP A 519 -20.79 0.78 -17.88
N HIS A 520 -19.54 1.21 -17.80
CA HIS A 520 -18.86 2.11 -18.71
C HIS A 520 -17.51 1.55 -19.13
N LEU A 521 -17.09 1.81 -20.38
CA LEU A 521 -15.83 1.33 -20.95
C LEU A 521 -14.89 2.49 -21.27
N TYR A 522 -13.66 2.45 -20.74
CA TYR A 522 -12.65 3.49 -20.93
C TYR A 522 -11.32 2.93 -21.42
N ASP A 523 -10.57 3.73 -22.18
CA ASP A 523 -9.14 3.52 -22.47
C ASP A 523 -8.33 4.31 -21.44
N ILE A 524 -7.93 3.66 -20.34
CA ILE A 524 -7.29 4.29 -19.19
C ILE A 524 -5.84 4.75 -19.42
N VAL A 525 -5.26 4.38 -20.57
CA VAL A 525 -3.93 4.86 -20.97
C VAL A 525 -4.06 6.18 -21.71
N LYS A 526 -5.03 6.33 -22.62
CA LYS A 526 -5.26 7.57 -23.36
C LYS A 526 -6.16 8.55 -22.60
N ASP A 527 -7.08 8.05 -21.81
CA ASP A 527 -8.04 8.81 -21.02
C ASP A 527 -8.06 8.34 -19.55
N PRO A 528 -6.98 8.61 -18.79
CA PRO A 528 -6.91 8.22 -17.37
C PRO A 528 -7.94 8.96 -16.49
N GLY A 529 -8.56 10.03 -17.01
CA GLY A 529 -9.65 10.76 -16.36
C GLY A 529 -11.03 10.13 -16.53
N GLU A 530 -11.16 9.02 -17.29
CA GLU A 530 -12.42 8.30 -17.52
C GLU A 530 -13.54 9.24 -18.04
N THR A 531 -13.20 10.08 -19.03
CA THR A 531 -14.09 11.14 -19.52
C THR A 531 -14.89 10.74 -20.76
N ARG A 532 -14.42 9.72 -21.51
CA ARG A 532 -15.01 9.29 -22.76
C ARG A 532 -15.39 7.81 -22.72
N ASP A 533 -16.68 7.55 -22.53
CA ASP A 533 -17.22 6.20 -22.60
C ASP A 533 -17.16 5.65 -24.05
N LEU A 534 -16.57 4.46 -24.19
CA LEU A 534 -16.35 3.78 -25.46
C LEU A 534 -17.39 2.67 -25.75
N GLN A 535 -18.39 2.46 -24.88
CA GLN A 535 -19.34 1.33 -25.00
C GLN A 535 -20.04 1.28 -26.37
N GLN A 536 -20.42 2.44 -26.92
CA GLN A 536 -21.08 2.53 -28.23
C GLN A 536 -20.10 2.34 -29.39
N GLN A 537 -18.81 2.66 -29.19
CA GLN A 537 -17.77 2.57 -30.22
C GLN A 537 -17.16 1.17 -30.27
N LEU A 538 -17.13 0.45 -29.14
CA LEU A 538 -16.55 -0.88 -28.97
C LEU A 538 -17.56 -1.87 -28.36
N PRO A 539 -18.77 -2.06 -28.94
CA PRO A 539 -19.84 -2.85 -28.32
C PRO A 539 -19.48 -4.33 -28.14
N GLN A 540 -18.66 -4.90 -29.02
CA GLN A 540 -18.21 -6.29 -28.90
C GLN A 540 -17.21 -6.47 -27.75
N GLU A 541 -16.28 -5.52 -27.57
CA GLU A 541 -15.32 -5.57 -26.48
C GLU A 541 -16.00 -5.29 -25.12
N PHE A 542 -16.97 -4.36 -25.11
CA PHE A 542 -17.82 -4.10 -23.95
C PHE A 542 -18.52 -5.39 -23.48
N ALA A 543 -19.22 -6.10 -24.37
CA ALA A 543 -19.89 -7.35 -24.03
C ALA A 543 -18.93 -8.45 -23.60
N ARG A 544 -17.75 -8.54 -24.25
CA ARG A 544 -16.70 -9.51 -23.87
C ARG A 544 -16.18 -9.24 -22.48
N MET A 545 -15.86 -8.00 -22.16
CA MET A 545 -15.34 -7.63 -20.83
C MET A 545 -16.39 -7.80 -19.73
N GLN A 546 -17.69 -7.64 -20.01
CA GLN A 546 -18.74 -8.03 -19.05
C GLN A 546 -18.70 -9.54 -18.76
N SER A 547 -18.57 -10.38 -19.79
CA SER A 547 -18.42 -11.82 -19.59
C SER A 547 -17.13 -12.19 -18.84
N ASP A 548 -16.02 -11.48 -19.12
CA ASP A 548 -14.77 -11.66 -18.39
C ASP A 548 -14.92 -11.29 -16.90
N TYR A 549 -15.70 -10.23 -16.59
CA TYR A 549 -16.02 -9.87 -15.21
C TYR A 549 -16.87 -10.94 -14.51
N ASP A 550 -17.90 -11.47 -15.17
CA ASP A 550 -18.73 -12.53 -14.60
C ASP A 550 -17.91 -13.79 -14.29
N ALA A 551 -16.98 -14.13 -15.17
CA ALA A 551 -16.04 -15.23 -14.96
C ALA A 551 -15.10 -14.96 -13.76
N TYR A 552 -14.57 -13.74 -13.65
CA TYR A 552 -13.77 -13.31 -12.50
C TYR A 552 -14.56 -13.40 -11.18
N ALA A 553 -15.76 -12.83 -11.16
CA ALA A 553 -16.61 -12.81 -9.97
C ALA A 553 -16.93 -14.23 -9.48
N LYS A 554 -17.28 -15.12 -10.40
CA LYS A 554 -17.52 -16.53 -10.10
C LYS A 554 -16.27 -17.24 -9.56
N ALA A 555 -15.12 -17.03 -10.20
CA ALA A 555 -13.86 -17.69 -9.82
C ALA A 555 -13.34 -17.26 -8.45
N ASN A 556 -13.64 -16.02 -8.03
CA ASN A 556 -13.17 -15.45 -6.78
C ASN A 556 -14.24 -15.43 -5.66
N GLY A 557 -15.45 -15.94 -5.93
CA GLY A 557 -16.51 -16.02 -4.90
C GLY A 557 -17.10 -14.65 -4.56
N VAL A 558 -17.11 -13.71 -5.52
CA VAL A 558 -17.78 -12.41 -5.37
C VAL A 558 -19.28 -12.63 -5.25
N LEU A 559 -19.90 -12.07 -4.23
CA LEU A 559 -21.34 -12.14 -4.01
C LEU A 559 -22.04 -10.87 -4.54
N PRO A 560 -23.23 -10.99 -5.14
CA PRO A 560 -24.00 -9.81 -5.53
C PRO A 560 -24.43 -9.03 -4.29
N MET A 561 -24.35 -7.69 -4.37
CA MET A 561 -24.80 -6.83 -3.26
C MET A 561 -26.31 -7.00 -3.01
N PRO A 562 -26.73 -6.97 -1.73
CA PRO A 562 -28.14 -6.96 -1.38
C PRO A 562 -28.87 -5.76 -2.00
N GLU A 563 -30.16 -5.95 -2.31
CA GLU A 563 -30.99 -4.86 -2.81
C GLU A 563 -31.01 -3.66 -1.86
N GLY A 564 -30.84 -2.46 -2.40
CA GLY A 564 -30.82 -1.23 -1.62
C GLY A 564 -29.55 -1.03 -0.78
N TYR A 565 -28.49 -1.81 -1.03
CA TYR A 565 -27.19 -1.60 -0.37
C TYR A 565 -26.65 -0.19 -0.65
N GLU A 566 -26.26 0.49 0.44
CA GLU A 566 -25.61 1.81 0.42
C GLU A 566 -24.45 1.80 1.42
N PRO A 567 -23.19 2.06 0.98
CA PRO A 567 -22.01 1.93 1.84
C PRO A 567 -22.07 2.75 3.13
N ARG A 568 -22.48 4.02 3.06
CA ARG A 568 -22.55 4.91 4.25
C ARG A 568 -23.57 4.41 5.27
N LYS A 569 -24.70 3.91 4.79
CA LYS A 569 -25.75 3.34 5.63
C LYS A 569 -25.27 2.06 6.29
N GLN A 570 -24.56 1.22 5.53
CA GLN A 570 -23.99 -0.02 6.06
C GLN A 570 -22.93 0.25 7.12
N VAL A 571 -22.02 1.22 6.91
CA VAL A 571 -21.04 1.63 7.93
C VAL A 571 -21.75 2.06 9.22
N THR A 572 -22.85 2.82 9.12
CA THR A 572 -23.64 3.22 10.29
C THR A 572 -24.25 2.01 11.00
N ILE A 573 -24.85 1.08 10.25
CA ILE A 573 -25.43 -0.17 10.82
C ILE A 573 -24.35 -0.98 11.52
N ASN A 574 -23.21 -1.22 10.86
CA ASN A 574 -22.11 -2.00 11.41
C ASN A 574 -21.51 -1.34 12.66
N SER A 575 -21.39 -0.02 12.69
CA SER A 575 -20.96 0.73 13.89
C SER A 575 -21.96 0.56 15.05
N LEU A 576 -23.25 0.66 14.79
CA LEU A 576 -24.29 0.43 15.80
C LEU A 576 -24.21 -0.98 16.37
N LEU A 577 -24.05 -1.99 15.53
CA LEU A 577 -24.02 -3.39 15.95
C LEU A 577 -22.73 -3.78 16.66
N ASN A 578 -21.58 -3.32 16.16
CA ASN A 578 -20.28 -3.76 16.66
C ASN A 578 -19.75 -2.92 17.83
N VAL A 579 -20.14 -1.65 17.94
CA VAL A 579 -19.63 -0.73 18.97
C VAL A 579 -20.72 -0.39 19.98
N TYR A 580 -21.86 0.13 19.53
CA TYR A 580 -22.86 0.67 20.43
C TYR A 580 -23.73 -0.41 21.07
N TRP A 581 -24.15 -1.45 20.32
CA TRP A 581 -24.99 -2.51 20.86
C TRP A 581 -24.32 -3.29 22.01
N PRO A 582 -23.06 -3.72 21.95
CA PRO A 582 -22.37 -4.33 23.09
C PRO A 582 -22.33 -3.43 24.32
N MET A 583 -22.19 -2.11 24.15
CA MET A 583 -22.15 -1.13 25.24
C MET A 583 -23.53 -0.88 25.85
N LEU A 584 -24.59 -0.88 25.06
CA LEU A 584 -25.94 -0.50 25.47
C LEU A 584 -26.79 -1.68 25.94
N ARG A 585 -26.54 -2.91 25.49
CA ARG A 585 -27.36 -4.08 25.79
C ARG A 585 -27.54 -4.33 27.29
N LEU A 586 -26.49 -4.19 28.10
CA LEU A 586 -26.56 -4.41 29.54
C LEU A 586 -27.30 -3.28 30.27
N PRO A 587 -27.02 -1.99 30.06
CA PRO A 587 -27.82 -0.89 30.59
C PRO A 587 -29.30 -0.97 30.20
N LEU A 588 -29.62 -1.32 28.97
CA LEU A 588 -31.00 -1.47 28.48
C LEU A 588 -31.71 -2.66 29.18
N LEU A 589 -31.01 -3.77 29.34
CA LEU A 589 -31.55 -4.92 30.09
C LEU A 589 -31.86 -4.54 31.54
N LEU A 590 -30.93 -3.89 32.24
CA LEU A 590 -31.10 -3.44 33.62
C LEU A 590 -32.25 -2.43 33.74
N PHE A 591 -32.37 -1.50 32.80
CA PHE A 591 -33.50 -0.56 32.74
C PHE A 591 -34.82 -1.28 32.50
N GLY A 592 -34.86 -2.26 31.59
CA GLY A 592 -36.04 -3.09 31.36
C GLY A 592 -36.47 -3.87 32.63
N VAL A 593 -35.50 -4.48 33.33
CA VAL A 593 -35.76 -5.16 34.61
C VAL A 593 -36.29 -4.19 35.67
N ALA A 594 -35.71 -3.00 35.79
CA ALA A 594 -36.14 -1.96 36.70
C ALA A 594 -37.58 -1.48 36.39
N LEU A 595 -37.92 -1.31 35.13
CA LEU A 595 -39.27 -0.95 34.69
C LEU A 595 -40.31 -2.04 35.06
N VAL A 596 -39.96 -3.31 34.80
CA VAL A 596 -40.82 -4.45 35.18
C VAL A 596 -41.01 -4.52 36.69
N ALA A 597 -39.94 -4.38 37.47
CA ALA A 597 -39.98 -4.36 38.92
C ALA A 597 -40.86 -3.20 39.45
N TRP A 598 -40.65 -1.99 38.91
CA TRP A 598 -41.47 -0.82 39.24
C TRP A 598 -42.97 -1.06 38.94
N TRP A 599 -43.26 -1.63 37.75
CA TRP A 599 -44.62 -1.94 37.34
C TRP A 599 -45.29 -2.99 38.28
N VAL A 600 -44.57 -4.02 38.66
CA VAL A 600 -45.04 -5.04 39.63
C VAL A 600 -45.34 -4.43 40.99
N VAL A 601 -44.45 -3.58 41.51
CA VAL A 601 -44.64 -2.87 42.78
C VAL A 601 -45.85 -1.95 42.69
N ARG A 602 -45.98 -1.18 41.63
CA ARG A 602 -47.12 -0.29 41.41
C ARG A 602 -48.45 -1.04 41.32
N ARG A 603 -48.49 -2.22 40.66
CA ARG A 603 -49.69 -3.07 40.62
C ARG A 603 -50.03 -3.70 41.96
N ARG A 604 -49.04 -4.06 42.79
CA ARG A 604 -49.28 -4.55 44.17
C ARG A 604 -49.87 -3.47 45.06
N ASN A 605 -49.40 -2.26 44.95
CA ASN A 605 -49.88 -1.11 45.73
C ASN A 605 -51.24 -0.55 45.26
N ALA A 606 -51.67 -0.87 44.03
CA ALA A 606 -52.96 -0.46 43.47
C ALA A 606 -54.09 -1.45 43.68
N ARG A 607 -53.87 -2.59 44.41
CA ARG A 607 -54.96 -3.49 44.82
C ARG A 607 -55.66 -2.85 46.00
N PRO A 608 -56.97 -2.58 45.92
CA PRO A 608 -57.74 -2.12 47.12
C PRO A 608 -57.62 -3.14 48.21
N SER A 609 -57.42 -2.68 49.46
CA SER A 609 -57.51 -3.50 50.66
C SER A 609 -58.87 -4.14 50.72
N PRO A 610 -59.03 -5.43 51.18
CA PRO A 610 -60.25 -6.14 51.22
C PRO A 610 -61.29 -5.51 52.16
#